data_216e66b50c2f1875e4ef078eb990bcf5
#
_entry.id   216e66b50c2f1875e4ef078eb990bcf5
#
_cell.length_a   1.000
_cell.length_b   1.000
_cell.length_c   1.000
_cell.angle_alpha   90.00
_cell.angle_beta   90.00
_cell.angle_gamma   90.00
#
_symmetry.space_group_name_H-M   'P 1'
#
loop_
_entity.id
_entity.type
_entity.pdbx_description
1 polymer ?
#
loop_
_entity_poly.entity_id
_entity_poly.type
_entity_poly.pdbx_seq_one_letter_code
_entity_poly.pdbx_strand_id
1 'polypeptide(L)'
;MPLFKRKPFSLLEPPKDIDPKEKVFQIRFTREIFRDYQDYINRLNLYRQRVWTCKISGKSNLTFEEALVSEHHAVTKAQKLPTELMAPVLQMIQYSTLGLYDLVDKIYASLQEEVFEGLELHAKQDGLEAACKILKILKSGGTKMYEVGWLHRNKTIISTSVIKGEDLIRRRPPVSRNTLKIFIRDATSQNSPWVIHENLAKRYGIPIEPPNDMMFGEGLQKKGRKRHEDGPAGDARKKMKNDEKHIDVPIKYPIDTDDHALSKRPPLATDFRVPRYSVGDLLMVWDFCLSFGRVLNLSPFLLADLENAICHKESNALLVEIHASIFHLLIKDEGDYFTVLRNKKRKFKQVTLVTWAEYLCDFLEMTKNEELSNNIATVRKGYYSLIDTDVKLKILRELVEEAITTSPVREKLSEWVDQRQALAATKRESFRKAKDEQNSSADGVQDGNGSVDEQGKGKEEKDKSNISRSKTEGKRHGHLETQIDRLSICSSPLGKDRHYNRYWFFRREGRLFVESADSREWGYYSTKEELDALMSSLNLNGIRERALKRQLDKLYSKISNALEKRSKEITHKLLLEEAVLRRSTRVRAQPRDNPSMAFLKYVNKWKDN
;
A
#
# COMPACT_ATOMS: atom_id res chain seq x y z
N MET A 1 -22.96 -8.46 1.19
CA MET A 1 -22.45 -9.69 0.56
C MET A 1 -21.26 -9.37 -0.32
N PRO A 2 -20.18 -10.12 -0.21
CA PRO A 2 -18.98 -9.96 -1.03
C PRO A 2 -19.27 -10.12 -2.52
N LEU A 3 -18.50 -9.39 -3.33
CA LEU A 3 -18.62 -9.43 -4.79
C LEU A 3 -17.68 -10.50 -5.35
N PHE A 4 -18.19 -11.36 -6.23
CA PHE A 4 -17.38 -12.31 -6.98
C PHE A 4 -16.80 -11.64 -8.24
N LYS A 5 -15.47 -11.56 -8.37
CA LYS A 5 -14.81 -10.85 -9.49
C LYS A 5 -15.40 -9.46 -9.74
N ARG A 6 -15.73 -8.73 -8.67
CA ARG A 6 -16.38 -7.39 -8.67
C ARG A 6 -17.82 -7.36 -9.19
N LYS A 7 -18.49 -8.52 -9.36
CA LYS A 7 -19.90 -8.63 -9.73
C LYS A 7 -20.74 -9.09 -8.54
N PRO A 8 -22.02 -8.73 -8.47
CA PRO A 8 -22.93 -9.27 -7.46
C PRO A 8 -22.95 -10.80 -7.51
N PHE A 9 -22.98 -11.40 -6.32
CA PHE A 9 -23.02 -12.85 -6.16
C PHE A 9 -24.25 -13.24 -5.33
N SER A 10 -24.97 -14.27 -5.78
CA SER A 10 -26.14 -14.82 -5.10
C SER A 10 -25.80 -16.17 -4.48
N LEU A 11 -26.29 -16.40 -3.27
CA LEU A 11 -26.24 -17.70 -2.63
C LEU A 11 -27.26 -18.63 -3.30
N LEU A 12 -26.99 -19.94 -3.20
CA LEU A 12 -27.96 -20.94 -3.63
C LEU A 12 -29.10 -21.02 -2.62
N GLU A 13 -30.32 -21.11 -3.13
CA GLU A 13 -31.48 -21.37 -2.28
C GLU A 13 -31.41 -22.79 -1.73
N PRO A 14 -31.80 -23.02 -0.45
CA PRO A 14 -31.86 -24.36 0.09
C PRO A 14 -32.86 -25.22 -0.71
N PRO A 15 -32.57 -26.50 -0.95
CA PRO A 15 -33.50 -27.42 -1.58
C PRO A 15 -34.84 -27.46 -0.82
N LYS A 16 -35.96 -27.42 -1.55
CA LYS A 16 -37.31 -27.31 -0.95
C LYS A 16 -37.79 -28.60 -0.26
N ASP A 17 -37.21 -29.76 -0.62
CA ASP A 17 -37.68 -31.08 -0.18
C ASP A 17 -36.55 -31.84 0.56
N ILE A 18 -36.15 -31.34 1.73
CA ILE A 18 -35.14 -32.02 2.58
C ILE A 18 -35.88 -32.79 3.64
N ASP A 19 -35.69 -34.13 3.63
CA ASP A 19 -36.20 -34.99 4.69
C ASP A 19 -35.43 -34.72 6.00
N PRO A 20 -36.07 -34.66 7.17
CA PRO A 20 -35.39 -34.46 8.46
C PRO A 20 -34.30 -35.48 8.79
N LYS A 21 -34.32 -36.64 8.13
CA LYS A 21 -33.32 -37.71 8.29
C LYS A 21 -32.26 -37.77 7.18
N GLU A 22 -32.38 -36.91 6.17
CA GLU A 22 -31.45 -36.87 5.04
C GLU A 22 -30.10 -36.29 5.47
N LYS A 23 -28.99 -36.96 5.09
CA LYS A 23 -27.63 -36.43 5.32
C LYS A 23 -27.30 -35.41 4.25
N VAL A 24 -27.05 -34.17 4.67
CA VAL A 24 -26.70 -33.06 3.79
C VAL A 24 -25.38 -32.42 4.19
N PHE A 25 -24.72 -31.77 3.25
CA PHE A 25 -23.49 -31.01 3.48
C PHE A 25 -23.83 -29.52 3.58
N GLN A 26 -23.41 -28.86 4.67
CA GLN A 26 -23.70 -27.43 4.86
C GLN A 26 -22.41 -26.62 4.95
N ILE A 27 -22.36 -25.50 4.23
CA ILE A 27 -21.26 -24.54 4.36
C ILE A 27 -21.52 -23.66 5.58
N ARG A 28 -20.58 -23.67 6.53
CA ARG A 28 -20.72 -23.05 7.86
C ARG A 28 -21.06 -21.55 7.82
N PHE A 29 -20.43 -20.77 6.95
CA PHE A 29 -20.55 -19.30 6.95
C PHE A 29 -21.64 -18.77 6.01
N THR A 30 -22.05 -19.51 4.96
CA THR A 30 -23.16 -19.13 4.06
C THR A 30 -24.47 -19.84 4.37
N ARG A 31 -24.38 -20.96 5.11
CA ARG A 31 -25.51 -21.88 5.41
C ARG A 31 -26.14 -22.53 4.18
N GLU A 32 -25.46 -22.47 3.03
CA GLU A 32 -25.87 -23.19 1.83
C GLU A 32 -25.85 -24.70 2.06
N ILE A 33 -26.84 -25.40 1.57
CA ILE A 33 -27.05 -26.84 1.78
C ILE A 33 -26.93 -27.56 0.44
N PHE A 34 -26.18 -28.66 0.43
CA PHE A 34 -25.91 -29.49 -0.75
C PHE A 34 -26.25 -30.95 -0.43
N ARG A 35 -26.86 -31.66 -1.36
CA ARG A 35 -27.08 -33.11 -1.31
C ARG A 35 -25.86 -33.85 -1.82
N ASP A 36 -25.25 -33.36 -2.88
CA ASP A 36 -24.05 -33.96 -3.46
C ASP A 36 -22.76 -33.39 -2.84
N TYR A 37 -21.84 -34.30 -2.51
CA TYR A 37 -20.54 -33.97 -1.94
C TYR A 37 -19.66 -33.21 -2.91
N GLN A 38 -19.73 -33.51 -4.23
CA GLN A 38 -18.91 -32.87 -5.24
C GLN A 38 -19.32 -31.40 -5.40
N ASP A 39 -20.62 -31.11 -5.40
CA ASP A 39 -21.14 -29.73 -5.46
C ASP A 39 -20.75 -28.92 -4.23
N TYR A 40 -20.81 -29.55 -3.04
CA TYR A 40 -20.33 -28.94 -1.81
C TYR A 40 -18.84 -28.57 -1.90
N ILE A 41 -17.97 -29.51 -2.36
CA ILE A 41 -16.53 -29.26 -2.51
C ILE A 41 -16.25 -28.19 -3.56
N ASN A 42 -16.93 -28.21 -4.70
CA ASN A 42 -16.80 -27.21 -5.76
C ASN A 42 -17.12 -25.81 -5.21
N ARG A 43 -18.21 -25.70 -4.47
CA ARG A 43 -18.63 -24.44 -3.84
C ARG A 43 -17.66 -23.98 -2.76
N LEU A 44 -17.19 -24.88 -1.92
CA LEU A 44 -16.18 -24.58 -0.88
C LEU A 44 -14.86 -24.09 -1.50
N ASN A 45 -14.40 -24.73 -2.59
CA ASN A 45 -13.21 -24.33 -3.31
C ASN A 45 -13.37 -22.95 -3.95
N LEU A 46 -14.56 -22.60 -4.47
CA LEU A 46 -14.88 -21.27 -4.98
C LEU A 46 -14.71 -20.20 -3.87
N TYR A 47 -15.18 -20.48 -2.66
CA TYR A 47 -15.06 -19.56 -1.52
C TYR A 47 -13.64 -19.42 -1.02
N ARG A 48 -12.79 -20.42 -1.18
CA ARG A 48 -11.37 -20.38 -0.83
C ARG A 48 -10.51 -19.62 -1.85
N GLN A 49 -10.99 -19.42 -3.07
CA GLN A 49 -10.26 -18.66 -4.08
C GLN A 49 -10.17 -17.18 -3.69
N ARG A 50 -9.01 -16.55 -3.95
CA ARG A 50 -8.79 -15.11 -3.72
C ARG A 50 -9.30 -14.25 -4.89
N VAL A 51 -10.59 -14.35 -5.17
CA VAL A 51 -11.29 -13.63 -6.23
C VAL A 51 -12.40 -12.71 -5.71
N TRP A 52 -12.58 -12.68 -4.40
CA TRP A 52 -13.65 -11.94 -3.75
C TRP A 52 -13.25 -10.51 -3.44
N THR A 53 -14.23 -9.64 -3.44
CA THR A 53 -14.06 -8.21 -3.17
C THR A 53 -15.09 -7.79 -2.12
N CYS A 54 -14.65 -7.16 -1.05
CA CYS A 54 -15.53 -6.53 -0.08
C CYS A 54 -16.26 -5.34 -0.74
N LYS A 55 -17.59 -5.36 -0.77
CA LYS A 55 -18.40 -4.31 -1.39
C LYS A 55 -18.18 -2.94 -0.73
N ILE A 56 -18.12 -2.90 0.59
CA ILE A 56 -18.06 -1.67 1.39
C ILE A 56 -16.64 -1.10 1.44
N SER A 57 -15.64 -1.90 1.85
CA SER A 57 -14.26 -1.42 1.92
C SER A 57 -13.60 -1.28 0.54
N GLY A 58 -14.08 -2.03 -0.47
CA GLY A 58 -13.49 -2.12 -1.80
C GLY A 58 -12.20 -2.93 -1.84
N LYS A 59 -11.84 -3.65 -0.78
CA LYS A 59 -10.69 -4.56 -0.76
C LYS A 59 -10.96 -5.73 -1.69
N SER A 60 -10.04 -6.01 -2.58
CA SER A 60 -10.08 -7.13 -3.53
C SER A 60 -9.00 -8.17 -3.21
N ASN A 61 -9.06 -9.31 -3.90
CA ASN A 61 -8.10 -10.39 -3.73
C ASN A 61 -8.22 -11.11 -2.37
N LEU A 62 -9.44 -11.21 -1.87
CA LEU A 62 -9.80 -11.86 -0.61
C LEU A 62 -10.40 -13.24 -0.87
N THR A 63 -10.37 -14.12 0.13
CA THR A 63 -11.29 -15.27 0.20
C THR A 63 -12.69 -14.78 0.56
N PHE A 64 -13.71 -15.60 0.41
CA PHE A 64 -15.08 -15.18 0.76
C PHE A 64 -15.21 -14.84 2.24
N GLU A 65 -14.62 -15.65 3.11
CA GLU A 65 -14.62 -15.44 4.56
C GLU A 65 -13.89 -14.14 4.94
N GLU A 66 -12.67 -13.91 4.41
CA GLU A 66 -11.94 -12.64 4.59
C GLU A 66 -12.76 -11.43 4.13
N ALA A 67 -13.51 -11.58 3.05
CA ALA A 67 -14.35 -10.51 2.53
C ALA A 67 -15.56 -10.22 3.44
N LEU A 68 -16.18 -11.25 4.05
CA LEU A 68 -17.24 -11.09 5.06
C LEU A 68 -16.71 -10.38 6.31
N VAL A 69 -15.55 -10.80 6.82
CA VAL A 69 -14.90 -10.14 7.96
C VAL A 69 -14.60 -8.67 7.63
N SER A 70 -14.07 -8.41 6.42
CA SER A 70 -13.83 -7.04 5.96
C SER A 70 -15.11 -6.21 5.86
N GLU A 71 -16.24 -6.78 5.42
CA GLU A 71 -17.54 -6.10 5.41
C GLU A 71 -18.01 -5.76 6.83
N HIS A 72 -17.91 -6.69 7.76
CA HIS A 72 -18.28 -6.46 9.14
C HIS A 72 -17.46 -5.33 9.79
N HIS A 73 -16.14 -5.35 9.62
CA HIS A 73 -15.27 -4.27 10.09
C HIS A 73 -15.57 -2.93 9.41
N ALA A 74 -15.92 -2.94 8.12
CA ALA A 74 -16.26 -1.73 7.40
C ALA A 74 -17.58 -1.12 7.93
N VAL A 75 -18.61 -1.93 8.16
CA VAL A 75 -19.88 -1.47 8.76
C VAL A 75 -19.63 -0.88 10.14
N THR A 76 -18.88 -1.57 11.00
CA THR A 76 -18.54 -1.07 12.34
C THR A 76 -17.77 0.27 12.26
N LYS A 77 -16.92 0.44 11.24
CA LYS A 77 -16.19 1.70 11.02
C LYS A 77 -17.08 2.80 10.46
N ALA A 78 -18.05 2.48 9.60
CA ALA A 78 -19.06 3.43 9.12
C ALA A 78 -19.95 3.96 10.25
N GLN A 79 -20.31 3.10 11.19
CA GLN A 79 -21.11 3.45 12.38
C GLN A 79 -20.40 4.41 13.36
N LYS A 80 -19.08 4.58 13.25
CA LYS A 80 -18.32 5.57 14.05
C LYS A 80 -18.47 7.00 13.55
N LEU A 81 -19.22 7.23 12.45
CA LEU A 81 -19.56 8.59 12.03
C LEU A 81 -20.49 9.23 13.08
N PRO A 82 -20.17 10.42 13.63
CA PRO A 82 -21.04 11.13 14.55
C PRO A 82 -22.43 11.35 13.97
N THR A 83 -23.46 11.14 14.78
CA THR A 83 -24.86 11.25 14.35
C THR A 83 -25.19 12.65 13.85
N GLU A 84 -24.56 13.66 14.42
CA GLU A 84 -24.69 15.08 14.09
C GLU A 84 -24.22 15.39 12.66
N LEU A 85 -23.24 14.62 12.16
CA LEU A 85 -22.68 14.78 10.81
C LEU A 85 -23.41 13.94 9.76
N MET A 86 -24.29 13.01 10.17
CA MET A 86 -24.96 12.11 9.23
C MET A 86 -25.80 12.87 8.21
N ALA A 87 -26.68 13.76 8.64
CA ALA A 87 -27.57 14.52 7.76
C ALA A 87 -26.79 15.43 6.77
N PRO A 88 -25.83 16.27 7.21
CA PRO A 88 -25.05 17.10 6.31
C PRO A 88 -24.25 16.27 5.29
N VAL A 89 -23.61 15.19 5.72
CA VAL A 89 -22.82 14.32 4.84
C VAL A 89 -23.70 13.64 3.81
N LEU A 90 -24.85 13.11 4.20
CA LEU A 90 -25.80 12.46 3.29
C LEU A 90 -26.38 13.46 2.26
N GLN A 91 -26.67 14.72 2.67
CA GLN A 91 -27.11 15.76 1.74
C GLN A 91 -26.05 16.07 0.67
N MET A 92 -24.77 16.11 1.03
CA MET A 92 -23.68 16.33 0.08
C MET A 92 -23.45 15.14 -0.86
N ILE A 93 -23.82 13.93 -0.44
CA ILE A 93 -23.70 12.70 -1.25
C ILE A 93 -24.85 12.62 -2.26
N GLN A 94 -26.09 12.96 -1.87
CA GLN A 94 -27.27 12.76 -2.67
C GLN A 94 -27.18 13.52 -3.99
N TYR A 95 -27.37 12.81 -5.10
CA TYR A 95 -27.28 13.28 -6.48
C TYR A 95 -25.93 13.87 -6.93
N SER A 96 -24.87 13.69 -6.15
CA SER A 96 -23.53 14.09 -6.59
C SER A 96 -23.08 13.25 -7.79
N THR A 97 -22.51 13.90 -8.80
CA THR A 97 -21.92 13.27 -9.99
C THR A 97 -20.42 13.07 -9.88
N LEU A 98 -19.81 13.53 -8.78
CA LEU A 98 -18.37 13.44 -8.54
C LEU A 98 -17.91 12.00 -8.37
N GLY A 99 -16.68 11.70 -8.74
CA GLY A 99 -16.03 10.44 -8.41
C GLY A 99 -15.90 10.25 -6.89
N LEU A 100 -15.80 9.00 -6.43
CA LEU A 100 -15.74 8.69 -4.99
C LEU A 100 -14.65 9.49 -4.25
N TYR A 101 -13.48 9.64 -4.83
CA TYR A 101 -12.36 10.34 -4.20
C TYR A 101 -12.60 11.85 -4.14
N ASP A 102 -13.07 12.43 -5.23
CA ASP A 102 -13.38 13.86 -5.32
C ASP A 102 -14.55 14.23 -4.40
N LEU A 103 -15.54 13.33 -4.28
CA LEU A 103 -16.66 13.49 -3.35
C LEU A 103 -16.18 13.44 -1.88
N VAL A 104 -15.31 12.47 -1.54
CA VAL A 104 -14.71 12.38 -0.20
C VAL A 104 -13.91 13.63 0.12
N ASP A 105 -13.09 14.13 -0.81
CA ASP A 105 -12.29 15.32 -0.58
C ASP A 105 -13.14 16.58 -0.45
N LYS A 106 -14.21 16.70 -1.24
CA LYS A 106 -15.19 17.79 -1.13
C LYS A 106 -15.89 17.78 0.25
N ILE A 107 -16.40 16.61 0.66
CA ILE A 107 -17.06 16.48 1.96
C ILE A 107 -16.07 16.75 3.10
N TYR A 108 -14.84 16.22 2.99
CA TYR A 108 -13.81 16.43 4.00
C TYR A 108 -13.42 17.91 4.15
N ALA A 109 -13.29 18.65 3.04
CA ALA A 109 -13.04 20.08 3.05
C ALA A 109 -14.20 20.86 3.68
N SER A 110 -15.45 20.54 3.31
CA SER A 110 -16.64 21.17 3.91
C SER A 110 -16.72 20.93 5.42
N LEU A 111 -16.39 19.69 5.88
CA LEU A 111 -16.34 19.36 7.31
C LEU A 111 -15.19 20.07 8.05
N GLN A 112 -14.16 20.53 7.35
CA GLN A 112 -13.09 21.36 7.92
C GLN A 112 -13.49 22.84 8.03
N GLU A 113 -14.22 23.36 7.05
CA GLU A 113 -14.57 24.78 6.95
C GLU A 113 -15.86 25.12 7.70
N GLU A 114 -16.82 24.22 7.70
CA GLU A 114 -18.13 24.44 8.32
C GLU A 114 -18.19 23.89 9.74
N VAL A 115 -18.98 24.56 10.58
CA VAL A 115 -19.31 24.14 11.93
C VAL A 115 -20.77 23.67 11.93
N PHE A 116 -21.02 22.51 12.50
CA PHE A 116 -22.36 21.90 12.57
C PHE A 116 -22.86 21.87 14.02
N GLU A 117 -24.15 21.98 14.21
CA GLU A 117 -24.78 21.84 15.51
C GLU A 117 -24.51 20.42 16.06
N GLY A 118 -24.27 20.31 17.35
CA GLY A 118 -23.94 19.05 18.03
C GLY A 118 -22.46 18.70 18.04
N LEU A 119 -21.60 19.37 17.27
CA LEU A 119 -20.18 19.05 17.15
C LEU A 119 -19.41 19.41 18.43
N GLU A 120 -18.57 18.48 18.91
CA GLU A 120 -17.64 18.71 20.01
C GLU A 120 -16.34 19.32 19.47
N LEU A 121 -15.98 20.51 19.95
CA LEU A 121 -14.79 21.27 19.58
C LEU A 121 -14.09 21.81 20.82
N HIS A 122 -13.01 22.56 20.61
CA HIS A 122 -12.40 23.38 21.66
C HIS A 122 -12.62 24.85 21.32
N ALA A 123 -12.79 25.68 22.32
CA ALA A 123 -12.89 27.12 22.18
C ALA A 123 -12.12 27.82 23.30
N LYS A 124 -11.81 29.09 23.09
CA LYS A 124 -11.20 29.95 24.10
C LYS A 124 -12.28 30.48 25.04
N GLN A 125 -12.11 30.21 26.33
CA GLN A 125 -12.90 30.79 27.41
C GLN A 125 -11.94 31.48 28.36
N ASP A 126 -12.06 32.80 28.51
CA ASP A 126 -11.22 33.61 29.40
C ASP A 126 -9.70 33.41 29.19
N GLY A 127 -9.29 33.22 27.92
CA GLY A 127 -7.90 32.97 27.52
C GLY A 127 -7.42 31.51 27.67
N LEU A 128 -8.21 30.61 28.23
CA LEU A 128 -7.93 29.19 28.36
C LEU A 128 -8.71 28.37 27.32
N GLU A 129 -8.08 27.27 26.86
CA GLU A 129 -8.74 26.33 25.95
C GLU A 129 -9.63 25.37 26.75
N ALA A 130 -10.91 25.36 26.44
CA ALA A 130 -11.88 24.42 27.04
C ALA A 130 -12.65 23.64 25.96
N ALA A 131 -13.05 22.41 26.30
CA ALA A 131 -13.89 21.60 25.42
C ALA A 131 -15.34 22.13 25.44
N CYS A 132 -15.92 22.26 24.25
CA CYS A 132 -17.30 22.74 24.11
C CYS A 132 -18.08 21.93 23.07
N LYS A 133 -19.40 21.94 23.18
CA LYS A 133 -20.34 21.38 22.21
C LYS A 133 -21.14 22.53 21.58
N ILE A 134 -21.22 22.56 20.26
CA ILE A 134 -22.02 23.54 19.54
C ILE A 134 -23.50 23.23 19.75
N LEU A 135 -24.25 24.12 20.34
CA LEU A 135 -25.68 23.96 20.59
C LEU A 135 -26.49 24.54 19.44
N LYS A 136 -26.14 25.76 19.00
CA LYS A 136 -26.88 26.46 17.97
C LYS A 136 -25.99 27.44 17.20
N ILE A 137 -26.29 27.61 15.91
CA ILE A 137 -25.61 28.55 15.03
C ILE A 137 -26.47 29.79 14.88
N LEU A 138 -25.98 30.95 15.37
CA LEU A 138 -26.66 32.22 15.31
C LEU A 138 -26.10 33.07 14.17
N LYS A 139 -26.91 33.45 13.22
CA LYS A 139 -26.55 34.37 12.14
C LYS A 139 -26.98 35.78 12.52
N SER A 140 -26.06 36.64 12.91
CA SER A 140 -26.35 38.04 13.24
C SER A 140 -25.41 38.97 12.44
N GLY A 141 -25.95 39.78 11.55
CA GLY A 141 -25.22 40.88 10.94
C GLY A 141 -23.93 40.60 10.23
N GLY A 142 -23.82 39.46 9.51
CA GLY A 142 -22.63 39.09 8.73
C GLY A 142 -21.53 38.32 9.48
N THR A 143 -21.56 38.26 10.80
CA THR A 143 -20.66 37.43 11.62
C THR A 143 -21.39 36.19 12.14
N LYS A 144 -20.73 35.03 12.03
CA LYS A 144 -21.25 33.76 12.58
C LYS A 144 -20.94 33.71 14.07
N MET A 145 -21.99 33.70 14.89
CA MET A 145 -21.92 33.50 16.34
C MET A 145 -22.40 32.09 16.66
N TYR A 146 -21.81 31.48 17.68
CA TYR A 146 -22.11 30.12 18.08
C TYR A 146 -22.51 30.07 19.55
N GLU A 147 -23.67 29.52 19.84
CA GLU A 147 -24.06 29.15 21.19
C GLU A 147 -23.40 27.82 21.52
N VAL A 148 -22.52 27.81 22.53
CA VAL A 148 -21.76 26.64 22.93
C VAL A 148 -22.08 26.22 24.36
N GLY A 149 -22.13 24.92 24.59
CA GLY A 149 -22.18 24.33 25.91
C GLY A 149 -20.80 23.84 26.34
N TRP A 150 -20.26 24.38 27.41
CA TRP A 150 -18.95 23.97 27.93
C TRP A 150 -19.02 22.60 28.57
N LEU A 151 -18.10 21.71 28.20
CA LEU A 151 -18.11 20.31 28.59
C LEU A 151 -17.18 20.04 29.79
N HIS A 152 -17.67 19.33 30.76
CA HIS A 152 -16.87 18.73 31.82
C HIS A 152 -16.15 17.45 31.31
N ARG A 153 -15.19 16.93 32.10
CA ARG A 153 -14.49 15.66 31.80
C ARG A 153 -15.43 14.49 31.54
N ASN A 154 -16.65 14.51 32.10
CA ASN A 154 -17.70 13.49 31.91
C ASN A 154 -18.64 13.80 30.74
N LYS A 155 -18.27 14.75 29.85
CA LYS A 155 -19.11 15.20 28.70
C LYS A 155 -20.50 15.78 29.09
N THR A 156 -20.68 16.19 30.31
CA THR A 156 -21.87 16.94 30.75
C THR A 156 -21.66 18.43 30.50
N ILE A 157 -22.71 19.13 30.07
CA ILE A 157 -22.69 20.59 29.87
C ILE A 157 -22.75 21.27 31.23
N ILE A 158 -21.76 22.13 31.51
CA ILE A 158 -21.66 22.89 32.79
C ILE A 158 -22.38 24.24 32.66
N SER A 159 -22.10 24.93 31.55
CA SER A 159 -22.63 26.28 31.30
C SER A 159 -22.75 26.49 29.79
N THR A 160 -23.54 27.49 29.41
CA THR A 160 -23.71 27.91 28.00
C THR A 160 -23.24 29.34 27.82
N SER A 161 -22.59 29.61 26.68
CA SER A 161 -22.19 30.97 26.30
C SER A 161 -22.24 31.14 24.77
N VAL A 162 -22.27 32.40 24.33
CA VAL A 162 -22.23 32.74 22.91
C VAL A 162 -20.85 33.24 22.59
N ILE A 163 -20.18 32.57 21.64
CA ILE A 163 -18.81 32.90 21.22
C ILE A 163 -18.74 33.23 19.74
N LYS A 164 -17.68 33.93 19.33
CA LYS A 164 -17.40 34.23 17.92
C LYS A 164 -16.70 33.04 17.24
N GLY A 165 -16.83 32.97 15.92
CA GLY A 165 -16.16 31.92 15.13
C GLY A 165 -14.63 31.92 15.23
N GLU A 166 -14.03 33.08 15.55
CA GLU A 166 -12.59 33.27 15.72
C GLU A 166 -12.06 32.59 17.00
N ASP A 167 -12.89 32.42 18.00
CA ASP A 167 -12.54 31.78 19.27
C ASP A 167 -12.62 30.24 19.22
N LEU A 168 -13.17 29.67 18.14
CA LEU A 168 -13.25 28.23 17.93
C LEU A 168 -11.91 27.66 17.45
N ILE A 169 -11.40 26.66 18.16
CA ILE A 169 -10.15 26.00 17.84
C ILE A 169 -10.42 24.70 17.11
N ARG A 170 -10.13 24.65 15.83
CA ARG A 170 -10.27 23.47 14.98
C ARG A 170 -8.95 22.72 14.89
N ARG A 171 -8.74 21.70 15.71
CA ARG A 171 -7.49 20.94 15.71
C ARG A 171 -7.43 19.85 14.64
N ARG A 172 -8.52 19.13 14.40
CA ARG A 172 -8.62 18.02 13.41
C ARG A 172 -10.06 17.85 12.95
N PRO A 173 -10.30 17.43 11.70
CA PRO A 173 -11.64 17.06 11.26
C PRO A 173 -12.14 15.87 12.09
N PRO A 174 -13.44 15.83 12.42
CA PRO A 174 -14.02 14.82 13.29
C PRO A 174 -13.99 13.40 12.70
N VAL A 175 -13.77 13.29 11.40
CA VAL A 175 -13.84 12.02 10.67
C VAL A 175 -12.70 11.90 9.67
N SER A 176 -12.09 10.71 9.55
CA SER A 176 -11.05 10.45 8.55
C SER A 176 -11.64 10.28 7.14
N ARG A 177 -10.86 10.64 6.10
CA ARG A 177 -11.23 10.40 4.69
C ARG A 177 -11.60 8.93 4.43
N ASN A 178 -10.92 8.00 5.08
CA ASN A 178 -11.20 6.58 4.94
C ASN A 178 -12.55 6.18 5.54
N THR A 179 -12.94 6.76 6.67
CA THR A 179 -14.27 6.55 7.27
C THR A 179 -15.36 7.10 6.37
N LEU A 180 -15.18 8.30 5.80
CA LEU A 180 -16.10 8.89 4.82
C LEU A 180 -16.26 8.02 3.58
N LYS A 181 -15.16 7.52 3.02
CA LYS A 181 -15.17 6.62 1.86
C LYS A 181 -15.96 5.33 2.10
N ILE A 182 -15.77 4.74 3.28
CA ILE A 182 -16.50 3.54 3.69
C ILE A 182 -17.98 3.87 3.89
N PHE A 183 -18.27 4.98 4.56
CA PHE A 183 -19.65 5.44 4.82
C PHE A 183 -20.40 5.72 3.51
N ILE A 184 -19.79 6.42 2.55
CA ILE A 184 -20.42 6.69 1.24
C ILE A 184 -20.80 5.39 0.54
N ARG A 185 -19.92 4.39 0.51
CA ARG A 185 -20.20 3.10 -0.13
C ARG A 185 -21.26 2.27 0.61
N ASP A 186 -21.34 2.41 1.92
CA ASP A 186 -22.34 1.73 2.74
C ASP A 186 -23.71 2.42 2.66
N ALA A 187 -23.72 3.74 2.55
CA ALA A 187 -24.95 4.54 2.55
C ALA A 187 -25.62 4.63 1.17
N THR A 188 -24.96 4.24 0.07
CA THR A 188 -25.44 4.47 -1.29
C THR A 188 -25.79 3.18 -2.03
N SER A 189 -26.88 3.24 -2.81
CA SER A 189 -27.36 2.16 -3.68
C SER A 189 -26.79 2.25 -5.10
N GLN A 190 -26.46 3.45 -5.59
CA GLN A 190 -25.96 3.74 -6.92
C GLN A 190 -24.78 4.70 -6.88
N ASN A 191 -23.83 4.58 -7.83
CA ASN A 191 -22.52 5.25 -7.80
C ASN A 191 -22.33 6.32 -8.88
N SER A 192 -23.27 6.89 -9.48
CA SER A 192 -23.11 8.04 -10.40
C SER A 192 -24.36 8.22 -11.25
N PRO A 193 -25.19 9.17 -10.92
CA PRO A 193 -25.15 9.99 -9.71
C PRO A 193 -25.29 9.15 -8.44
N TRP A 194 -24.69 9.62 -7.33
CA TRP A 194 -24.78 8.92 -6.05
C TRP A 194 -26.21 9.02 -5.50
N VAL A 195 -26.81 7.87 -5.20
CA VAL A 195 -28.16 7.79 -4.62
C VAL A 195 -28.07 7.04 -3.30
N ILE A 196 -28.47 7.68 -2.22
CA ILE A 196 -28.50 7.07 -0.89
C ILE A 196 -29.64 6.04 -0.78
N HIS A 197 -29.52 5.10 0.15
CA HIS A 197 -30.56 4.13 0.43
C HIS A 197 -31.83 4.84 0.96
N GLU A 198 -32.99 4.46 0.46
CA GLU A 198 -34.29 5.06 0.82
C GLU A 198 -34.55 5.11 2.34
N ASN A 199 -34.14 4.05 3.06
CA ASN A 199 -34.29 3.99 4.52
C ASN A 199 -33.50 5.09 5.22
N LEU A 200 -32.30 5.43 4.71
CA LEU A 200 -31.49 6.52 5.24
C LEU A 200 -32.06 7.87 4.84
N ALA A 201 -32.52 8.02 3.59
CA ALA A 201 -33.15 9.23 3.10
C ALA A 201 -34.38 9.60 3.95
N LYS A 202 -35.27 8.63 4.19
CA LYS A 202 -36.47 8.81 5.04
C LYS A 202 -36.11 9.16 6.49
N ARG A 203 -35.10 8.49 7.04
CA ARG A 203 -34.68 8.71 8.44
C ARG A 203 -34.11 10.11 8.68
N TYR A 204 -33.40 10.66 7.72
CA TYR A 204 -32.72 11.97 7.83
C TYR A 204 -33.42 13.10 7.05
N GLY A 205 -34.63 12.85 6.52
CA GLY A 205 -35.43 13.85 5.82
C GLY A 205 -34.82 14.38 4.53
N ILE A 206 -34.09 13.52 3.79
CA ILE A 206 -33.41 13.90 2.56
C ILE A 206 -34.33 13.63 1.36
N PRO A 207 -34.48 14.58 0.42
CA PRO A 207 -35.37 14.40 -0.73
C PRO A 207 -34.90 13.23 -1.61
N ILE A 208 -35.86 12.37 -1.95
CA ILE A 208 -35.66 11.17 -2.77
C ILE A 208 -35.85 11.50 -4.26
N GLU A 209 -36.57 12.57 -4.58
CA GLU A 209 -36.80 13.00 -5.94
C GLU A 209 -35.59 13.79 -6.47
N PRO A 210 -35.11 13.47 -7.69
CA PRO A 210 -34.00 14.20 -8.28
C PRO A 210 -34.39 15.65 -8.55
N PRO A 211 -33.45 16.61 -8.37
CA PRO A 211 -33.69 18.02 -8.71
C PRO A 211 -34.13 18.17 -10.17
N ASN A 212 -35.05 19.12 -10.45
CA ASN A 212 -35.59 19.37 -11.79
C ASN A 212 -34.51 19.61 -12.87
N ASP A 213 -33.33 20.12 -12.48
CA ASP A 213 -32.19 20.35 -13.38
C ASP A 213 -31.57 19.04 -13.93
N MET A 214 -31.85 17.90 -13.30
CA MET A 214 -31.42 16.59 -13.81
C MET A 214 -32.50 15.90 -14.67
N MET A 215 -33.73 16.40 -14.72
CA MET A 215 -34.81 15.85 -15.54
C MET A 215 -34.71 16.29 -17.01
N PHE A 216 -33.94 17.31 -17.35
CA PHE A 216 -33.79 17.80 -18.74
C PHE A 216 -32.65 17.17 -19.55
N GLY A 217 -32.04 16.09 -19.04
CA GLY A 217 -31.01 15.31 -19.72
C GLY A 217 -31.51 14.00 -20.32
N GLU A 218 -32.76 13.93 -20.85
CA GLU A 218 -33.20 12.82 -21.71
C GLU A 218 -32.55 12.92 -23.09
N GLY A 219 -31.40 12.28 -23.24
CA GLY A 219 -30.69 12.27 -24.52
C GLY A 219 -29.50 11.31 -24.58
N LEU A 220 -29.50 10.24 -23.79
CA LEU A 220 -28.56 9.13 -24.02
C LEU A 220 -29.29 7.79 -23.91
N GLN A 221 -29.75 7.38 -25.10
CA GLN A 221 -30.45 6.15 -25.40
C GLN A 221 -29.81 4.93 -24.71
N LYS A 222 -30.64 4.25 -23.91
CA LYS A 222 -30.49 2.84 -23.60
C LYS A 222 -30.44 2.05 -24.89
N LYS A 223 -29.26 1.67 -25.39
CA LYS A 223 -29.14 0.59 -26.37
C LYS A 223 -29.47 -0.73 -25.68
N GLY A 224 -30.75 -1.03 -25.62
CA GLY A 224 -31.27 -2.36 -25.37
C GLY A 224 -30.79 -3.29 -26.47
N ARG A 225 -30.02 -4.29 -26.12
CA ARG A 225 -29.71 -5.42 -26.99
C ARG A 225 -30.99 -6.26 -27.19
N LYS A 226 -31.69 -6.05 -28.28
CA LYS A 226 -32.64 -7.03 -28.85
C LYS A 226 -31.84 -8.25 -29.32
N ARG A 227 -32.23 -9.42 -28.82
CA ARG A 227 -31.90 -10.71 -29.43
C ARG A 227 -32.55 -10.75 -30.81
N HIS A 228 -31.77 -11.06 -31.83
CA HIS A 228 -32.27 -11.63 -33.08
C HIS A 228 -31.44 -12.89 -33.34
N GLU A 229 -32.16 -13.99 -33.52
CA GLU A 229 -31.69 -15.27 -33.99
C GLU A 229 -31.51 -15.22 -35.53
N ASP A 230 -30.63 -16.13 -35.96
CA ASP A 230 -30.45 -16.70 -37.31
C ASP A 230 -29.39 -16.15 -38.26
N GLY A 231 -28.43 -17.07 -38.51
CA GLY A 231 -27.89 -17.45 -39.80
C GLY A 231 -26.52 -16.91 -40.22
N PRO A 232 -25.79 -17.65 -41.00
CA PRO A 232 -24.32 -17.81 -40.80
C PRO A 232 -23.42 -17.04 -41.79
N ALA A 233 -22.13 -17.07 -41.47
CA ALA A 233 -20.96 -16.81 -42.33
C ALA A 233 -20.49 -15.35 -42.53
N GLY A 234 -19.22 -15.13 -42.19
CA GLY A 234 -18.46 -13.95 -42.63
C GLY A 234 -17.35 -13.53 -41.65
N ASP A 235 -16.18 -13.99 -41.95
CA ASP A 235 -14.88 -13.66 -41.36
C ASP A 235 -14.65 -12.16 -41.18
N ALA A 236 -14.36 -11.70 -39.97
CA ALA A 236 -13.61 -10.45 -39.76
C ALA A 236 -13.00 -10.39 -38.33
N ARG A 237 -11.71 -10.62 -38.25
CA ARG A 237 -10.85 -10.46 -37.10
C ARG A 237 -11.00 -9.06 -36.47
N LYS A 238 -11.50 -8.96 -35.24
CA LYS A 238 -11.27 -7.82 -34.35
C LYS A 238 -10.66 -8.31 -33.06
N LYS A 239 -9.40 -7.88 -32.85
CA LYS A 239 -8.61 -8.09 -31.61
C LYS A 239 -9.36 -7.55 -30.40
N MET A 240 -9.84 -8.42 -29.54
CA MET A 240 -10.16 -8.12 -28.15
C MET A 240 -8.91 -8.41 -27.30
N LYS A 241 -8.45 -7.42 -26.55
CA LYS A 241 -7.50 -7.60 -25.47
C LYS A 241 -8.20 -8.31 -24.30
N ASN A 242 -7.92 -9.57 -24.15
CA ASN A 242 -8.21 -10.31 -22.92
C ASN A 242 -7.00 -10.22 -22.01
N ASP A 243 -7.14 -9.49 -20.90
CA ASP A 243 -6.28 -9.65 -19.73
C ASP A 243 -6.74 -10.90 -18.95
N GLU A 244 -6.44 -12.07 -19.47
CA GLU A 244 -6.53 -13.32 -18.72
C GLU A 244 -5.31 -13.46 -17.82
N LYS A 245 -5.51 -13.33 -16.51
CA LYS A 245 -4.57 -13.83 -15.52
C LYS A 245 -4.61 -15.36 -15.54
N HIS A 246 -3.66 -15.93 -16.23
CA HIS A 246 -3.41 -17.36 -16.24
C HIS A 246 -3.01 -17.84 -14.84
N ILE A 247 -3.73 -18.83 -14.34
CA ILE A 247 -3.31 -19.63 -13.18
C ILE A 247 -2.24 -20.58 -13.70
N ASP A 248 -0.99 -20.38 -13.28
CA ASP A 248 0.13 -21.26 -13.61
C ASP A 248 -0.03 -22.63 -12.92
N VAL A 249 -0.61 -23.55 -13.63
CA VAL A 249 -0.43 -24.98 -13.35
C VAL A 249 0.88 -25.39 -14.01
N PRO A 250 1.79 -26.12 -13.37
CA PRO A 250 3.04 -26.54 -13.97
C PRO A 250 2.78 -27.59 -15.05
N ILE A 251 2.51 -27.14 -16.26
CA ILE A 251 2.51 -28.02 -17.44
C ILE A 251 3.97 -28.19 -17.83
N LYS A 252 4.49 -29.39 -17.70
CA LYS A 252 5.77 -29.78 -18.29
C LYS A 252 5.63 -29.73 -19.81
N TYR A 253 6.09 -28.62 -20.40
CA TYR A 253 6.30 -28.60 -21.85
C TYR A 253 7.58 -29.36 -22.19
N PRO A 254 7.65 -30.06 -23.35
CA PRO A 254 8.89 -30.63 -23.84
C PRO A 254 9.94 -29.54 -23.97
N ILE A 255 11.14 -29.85 -23.55
CA ILE A 255 12.33 -29.00 -23.70
C ILE A 255 12.53 -28.81 -25.20
N ASP A 256 12.19 -27.62 -25.72
CA ASP A 256 12.49 -27.27 -27.10
C ASP A 256 14.01 -27.26 -27.31
N THR A 257 14.44 -28.02 -28.28
CA THR A 257 15.85 -28.30 -28.65
C THR A 257 16.64 -27.10 -29.22
N ASP A 258 16.10 -25.90 -29.17
CA ASP A 258 16.75 -24.68 -29.70
C ASP A 258 17.57 -23.90 -28.65
N ASP A 259 17.86 -24.48 -27.48
CA ASP A 259 18.59 -23.82 -26.38
C ASP A 259 20.10 -23.59 -26.71
N HIS A 260 20.62 -24.13 -27.81
CA HIS A 260 22.04 -23.99 -28.19
C HIS A 260 22.40 -22.62 -28.81
N ALA A 261 21.43 -21.82 -29.24
CA ALA A 261 21.65 -20.50 -29.85
C ALA A 261 21.56 -19.33 -28.86
N LEU A 262 21.11 -19.56 -27.61
CA LEU A 262 20.99 -18.51 -26.63
C LEU A 262 22.27 -18.35 -25.81
N SER A 263 22.74 -17.12 -25.65
CA SER A 263 23.89 -16.80 -24.80
C SER A 263 23.69 -17.40 -23.41
N LYS A 264 24.73 -18.01 -22.83
CA LYS A 264 24.71 -18.54 -21.46
C LYS A 264 24.41 -17.40 -20.49
N ARG A 265 23.48 -17.64 -19.54
CA ARG A 265 23.22 -16.70 -18.48
C ARG A 265 24.46 -16.44 -17.64
N PRO A 266 24.68 -15.20 -17.18
CA PRO A 266 25.76 -14.93 -16.26
C PRO A 266 25.51 -15.69 -14.95
N PRO A 267 26.58 -16.20 -14.29
CA PRO A 267 26.46 -16.86 -13.00
C PRO A 267 25.93 -15.89 -11.95
N LEU A 268 25.08 -16.39 -11.05
CA LEU A 268 24.59 -15.61 -9.93
C LEU A 268 25.64 -15.51 -8.83
N ALA A 269 25.86 -14.32 -8.30
CA ALA A 269 26.59 -14.15 -7.05
C ALA A 269 25.73 -14.65 -5.87
N THR A 270 26.33 -15.43 -4.97
CA THR A 270 25.65 -16.09 -3.85
C THR A 270 26.40 -15.92 -2.53
N ASP A 271 27.22 -14.90 -2.42
CA ASP A 271 28.13 -14.60 -1.30
C ASP A 271 27.40 -13.92 -0.11
N PHE A 272 26.24 -14.46 0.28
CA PHE A 272 25.55 -14.04 1.49
C PHE A 272 26.22 -14.62 2.73
N ARG A 273 26.19 -13.86 3.82
CA ARG A 273 26.65 -14.32 5.15
C ARG A 273 25.59 -15.16 5.88
N VAL A 274 24.33 -15.00 5.47
CA VAL A 274 23.22 -15.79 5.96
C VAL A 274 23.00 -17.02 5.08
N PRO A 275 22.36 -18.09 5.56
CA PRO A 275 21.98 -19.23 4.75
C PRO A 275 21.13 -18.82 3.54
N ARG A 276 21.35 -19.41 2.38
CA ARG A 276 20.67 -19.02 1.13
C ARG A 276 19.17 -19.06 1.21
N TYR A 277 18.60 -20.04 1.94
CA TYR A 277 17.16 -20.19 2.15
C TYR A 277 16.57 -19.12 3.08
N SER A 278 17.38 -18.44 3.88
CA SER A 278 16.95 -17.36 4.78
C SER A 278 17.11 -15.96 4.18
N VAL A 279 17.66 -15.84 2.96
CA VAL A 279 17.86 -14.54 2.30
C VAL A 279 16.53 -13.83 2.05
N GLY A 280 15.48 -14.58 1.71
CA GLY A 280 14.13 -14.02 1.55
C GLY A 280 13.63 -13.33 2.82
N ASP A 281 13.81 -13.97 3.98
CA ASP A 281 13.44 -13.41 5.28
C ASP A 281 14.28 -12.17 5.61
N LEU A 282 15.60 -12.20 5.32
CA LEU A 282 16.49 -11.04 5.48
C LEU A 282 16.02 -9.83 4.67
N LEU A 283 15.70 -10.05 3.38
CA LEU A 283 15.21 -9.00 2.49
C LEU A 283 13.87 -8.44 2.93
N MET A 284 12.95 -9.30 3.38
CA MET A 284 11.62 -8.91 3.89
C MET A 284 11.75 -8.04 5.14
N VAL A 285 12.53 -8.47 6.13
CA VAL A 285 12.75 -7.72 7.38
C VAL A 285 13.38 -6.36 7.08
N TRP A 286 14.41 -6.34 6.24
CA TRP A 286 15.11 -5.11 5.86
C TRP A 286 14.19 -4.12 5.11
N ASP A 287 13.46 -4.59 4.09
CA ASP A 287 12.56 -3.73 3.30
C ASP A 287 11.41 -3.18 4.16
N PHE A 288 10.88 -3.99 5.08
CA PHE A 288 9.89 -3.57 6.06
C PHE A 288 10.42 -2.45 6.96
N CYS A 289 11.58 -2.66 7.60
CA CYS A 289 12.19 -1.67 8.49
C CYS A 289 12.45 -0.35 7.78
N LEU A 290 12.93 -0.38 6.53
CA LEU A 290 13.18 0.83 5.76
C LEU A 290 11.90 1.50 5.27
N SER A 291 10.92 0.72 4.85
CA SER A 291 9.68 1.25 4.32
C SER A 291 8.84 1.90 5.41
N PHE A 292 8.78 1.27 6.59
CA PHE A 292 8.02 1.77 7.73
C PHE A 292 8.87 2.45 8.79
N GLY A 293 10.12 2.82 8.49
CA GLY A 293 11.04 3.40 9.45
C GLY A 293 10.46 4.60 10.21
N ARG A 294 9.66 5.46 9.56
CA ARG A 294 8.97 6.59 10.24
C ARG A 294 7.87 6.14 11.19
N VAL A 295 7.15 5.07 10.88
CA VAL A 295 6.12 4.49 11.77
C VAL A 295 6.78 3.81 12.97
N LEU A 296 7.92 3.17 12.72
CA LEU A 296 8.73 2.47 13.72
C LEU A 296 9.63 3.42 14.55
N ASN A 297 9.76 4.69 14.19
CA ASN A 297 10.77 5.60 14.71
C ASN A 297 12.19 5.00 14.62
N LEU A 298 12.50 4.33 13.50
CA LEU A 298 13.76 3.63 13.27
C LEU A 298 14.49 4.27 12.09
N SER A 299 15.68 4.80 12.33
CA SER A 299 16.48 5.42 11.27
C SER A 299 17.02 4.37 10.28
N PRO A 300 17.17 4.74 8.99
CA PRO A 300 17.53 3.79 7.94
C PRO A 300 18.96 3.23 8.13
N PHE A 301 19.15 1.99 7.70
CA PHE A 301 20.42 1.26 7.70
C PHE A 301 20.56 0.43 6.41
N LEU A 302 21.78 0.00 6.09
CA LEU A 302 22.06 -0.78 4.89
C LEU A 302 21.70 -2.27 5.10
N LEU A 303 21.40 -2.99 4.01
CA LEU A 303 21.18 -4.44 4.06
C LEU A 303 22.42 -5.17 4.62
N ALA A 304 23.61 -4.75 4.20
CA ALA A 304 24.86 -5.29 4.72
C ALA A 304 25.04 -5.08 6.24
N ASP A 305 24.52 -3.97 6.78
CA ASP A 305 24.56 -3.71 8.23
C ASP A 305 23.65 -4.69 8.97
N LEU A 306 22.45 -4.96 8.47
CA LEU A 306 21.53 -5.94 9.03
C LEU A 306 22.11 -7.35 8.97
N GLU A 307 22.66 -7.74 7.82
CA GLU A 307 23.29 -9.05 7.63
C GLU A 307 24.44 -9.25 8.60
N ASN A 308 25.33 -8.25 8.74
CA ASN A 308 26.42 -8.27 9.68
C ASN A 308 25.94 -8.32 11.14
N ALA A 309 24.90 -7.55 11.47
CA ALA A 309 24.34 -7.52 12.82
C ALA A 309 23.73 -8.87 13.24
N ILE A 310 23.02 -9.54 12.33
CA ILE A 310 22.40 -10.85 12.58
C ILE A 310 23.48 -11.94 12.77
N CYS A 311 24.54 -11.91 11.95
CA CYS A 311 25.65 -12.87 12.04
C CYS A 311 26.62 -12.60 13.20
N HIS A 312 26.52 -11.42 13.83
CA HIS A 312 27.42 -11.07 14.93
C HIS A 312 27.10 -11.85 16.19
N LYS A 313 28.17 -12.33 16.87
CA LYS A 313 28.05 -13.19 18.06
C LYS A 313 27.85 -12.41 19.38
N GLU A 314 27.95 -11.10 19.32
CA GLU A 314 27.71 -10.24 20.48
C GLU A 314 26.44 -9.42 20.29
N SER A 315 25.89 -8.91 21.38
CA SER A 315 24.73 -8.02 21.33
C SER A 315 25.11 -6.72 20.60
N ASN A 316 24.26 -6.27 19.71
CA ASN A 316 24.49 -5.03 18.98
C ASN A 316 23.24 -4.13 18.98
N ALA A 317 23.49 -2.83 18.94
CA ALA A 317 22.46 -1.81 19.05
C ALA A 317 21.43 -1.89 17.94
N LEU A 318 21.83 -2.23 16.70
CA LEU A 318 20.92 -2.28 15.56
C LEU A 318 19.81 -3.33 15.75
N LEU A 319 20.15 -4.57 16.11
CA LEU A 319 19.15 -5.61 16.36
C LEU A 319 18.22 -5.27 17.52
N VAL A 320 18.79 -4.72 18.59
CA VAL A 320 18.01 -4.33 19.77
C VAL A 320 17.01 -3.22 19.43
N GLU A 321 17.44 -2.21 18.67
CA GLU A 321 16.55 -1.12 18.23
C GLU A 321 15.47 -1.62 17.28
N ILE A 322 15.75 -2.56 16.37
CA ILE A 322 14.74 -3.18 15.51
C ILE A 322 13.66 -3.87 16.34
N HIS A 323 14.05 -4.73 17.30
CA HIS A 323 13.09 -5.41 18.17
C HIS A 323 12.28 -4.42 19.01
N ALA A 324 12.96 -3.46 19.66
CA ALA A 324 12.30 -2.46 20.48
C ALA A 324 11.29 -1.63 19.69
N SER A 325 11.65 -1.20 18.47
CA SER A 325 10.76 -0.42 17.60
C SER A 325 9.52 -1.20 17.18
N ILE A 326 9.67 -2.48 16.85
CA ILE A 326 8.52 -3.34 16.50
C ILE A 326 7.65 -3.57 17.74
N PHE A 327 8.20 -3.86 18.90
CA PHE A 327 7.41 -4.02 20.14
C PHE A 327 6.68 -2.73 20.53
N HIS A 328 7.28 -1.57 20.38
CA HIS A 328 6.59 -0.30 20.58
C HIS A 328 5.37 -0.15 19.66
N LEU A 329 5.50 -0.56 18.40
CA LEU A 329 4.41 -0.54 17.45
C LEU A 329 3.28 -1.51 17.87
N LEU A 330 3.61 -2.76 18.23
CA LEU A 330 2.65 -3.79 18.65
C LEU A 330 1.91 -3.40 19.93
N ILE A 331 2.61 -2.78 20.89
CA ILE A 331 2.00 -2.29 22.14
C ILE A 331 1.04 -1.13 21.85
N LYS A 332 1.41 -0.21 20.95
CA LYS A 332 0.60 0.96 20.58
C LYS A 332 -0.67 0.59 19.81
N ASP A 333 -0.67 -0.52 19.11
CA ASP A 333 -1.84 -1.00 18.34
C ASP A 333 -2.96 -1.60 19.20
N GLU A 334 -2.66 -1.91 20.48
CA GLU A 334 -3.59 -2.54 21.42
C GLU A 334 -4.22 -3.85 20.88
N GLY A 335 -3.47 -4.60 20.07
CA GLY A 335 -3.86 -5.88 19.48
C GLY A 335 -3.70 -7.08 20.42
N ASP A 336 -3.58 -8.27 19.82
CA ASP A 336 -3.47 -9.54 20.56
C ASP A 336 -2.24 -9.58 21.47
N TYR A 337 -1.10 -9.10 21.00
CA TYR A 337 0.12 -9.04 21.80
C TYR A 337 -0.01 -8.13 23.04
N PHE A 338 -0.65 -6.95 22.88
CA PHE A 338 -0.94 -6.06 24.00
C PHE A 338 -1.82 -6.75 25.05
N THR A 339 -2.81 -7.52 24.61
CA THR A 339 -3.70 -8.27 25.50
C THR A 339 -2.93 -9.31 26.32
N VAL A 340 -1.97 -10.01 25.71
CA VAL A 340 -1.08 -10.95 26.40
C VAL A 340 -0.25 -10.23 27.47
N LEU A 341 0.36 -9.10 27.15
CA LEU A 341 1.14 -8.29 28.11
C LEU A 341 0.28 -7.79 29.29
N ARG A 342 -0.95 -7.34 28.99
CA ARG A 342 -1.91 -6.91 30.03
C ARG A 342 -2.27 -8.06 30.97
N ASN A 343 -2.53 -9.24 30.45
CA ASN A 343 -2.85 -10.42 31.24
C ASN A 343 -1.68 -10.85 32.14
N LYS A 344 -0.45 -10.66 31.68
CA LYS A 344 0.77 -10.89 32.49
C LYS A 344 1.09 -9.76 33.48
N LYS A 345 0.20 -8.75 33.61
CA LYS A 345 0.37 -7.56 34.46
C LYS A 345 1.72 -6.85 34.23
N ARG A 346 2.23 -6.92 33.00
CA ARG A 346 3.44 -6.16 32.62
C ARG A 346 3.12 -4.67 32.73
N LYS A 347 3.94 -3.92 33.46
CA LYS A 347 3.86 -2.46 33.44
C LYS A 347 4.27 -2.04 32.02
N PHE A 348 3.38 -1.37 31.29
CA PHE A 348 3.61 -0.85 29.93
C PHE A 348 4.69 0.25 29.91
N LYS A 349 5.76 0.07 30.68
CA LYS A 349 6.93 0.94 30.65
C LYS A 349 7.64 0.72 29.33
N GLN A 350 8.20 1.79 28.80
CA GLN A 350 8.93 1.82 27.54
C GLN A 350 9.79 0.57 27.36
N VAL A 351 9.64 -0.09 26.21
CA VAL A 351 10.58 -1.11 25.79
C VAL A 351 11.95 -0.46 25.66
N THR A 352 12.87 -0.88 26.49
CA THR A 352 14.22 -0.32 26.53
C THR A 352 15.23 -1.30 25.95
N LEU A 353 16.46 -0.84 25.76
CA LEU A 353 17.58 -1.68 25.33
C LEU A 353 17.88 -2.84 26.31
N VAL A 354 17.37 -2.76 27.54
CA VAL A 354 17.56 -3.79 28.59
C VAL A 354 16.33 -4.73 28.65
N THR A 355 15.12 -4.19 28.49
CA THR A 355 13.88 -4.95 28.72
C THR A 355 13.35 -5.66 27.47
N TRP A 356 13.81 -5.33 26.26
CA TRP A 356 13.30 -5.89 25.00
C TRP A 356 13.28 -7.43 24.97
N ALA A 357 14.28 -8.07 25.60
CA ALA A 357 14.39 -9.53 25.64
C ALA A 357 13.22 -10.18 26.40
N GLU A 358 12.68 -9.52 27.43
CA GLU A 358 11.51 -10.00 28.15
C GLU A 358 10.25 -9.95 27.29
N TYR A 359 10.08 -8.84 26.52
CA TYR A 359 9.00 -8.70 25.56
C TYR A 359 9.10 -9.74 24.45
N LEU A 360 10.32 -10.06 24.00
CA LEU A 360 10.55 -11.12 23.02
C LEU A 360 10.13 -12.49 23.59
N CYS A 361 10.46 -12.81 24.82
CA CYS A 361 10.02 -14.06 25.46
C CYS A 361 8.49 -14.14 25.50
N ASP A 362 7.81 -13.05 25.89
CA ASP A 362 6.35 -13.01 25.92
C ASP A 362 5.72 -13.18 24.53
N PHE A 363 6.36 -12.64 23.49
CA PHE A 363 5.96 -12.79 22.09
C PHE A 363 6.12 -14.24 21.61
N LEU A 364 7.27 -14.84 21.87
CA LEU A 364 7.55 -16.23 21.48
C LEU A 364 6.60 -17.24 22.16
N GLU A 365 6.20 -16.97 23.40
CA GLU A 365 5.18 -17.77 24.09
C GLU A 365 3.78 -17.63 23.43
N MET A 366 3.49 -16.47 22.82
CA MET A 366 2.22 -16.21 22.12
C MET A 366 2.14 -16.92 20.77
N THR A 367 3.24 -16.97 20.01
CA THR A 367 3.25 -17.45 18.61
C THR A 367 2.92 -18.93 18.45
N LYS A 368 2.97 -19.74 19.52
CA LYS A 368 2.73 -21.20 19.50
C LYS A 368 3.60 -21.97 18.49
N ASN A 369 4.70 -21.39 18.06
CA ASN A 369 5.67 -22.02 17.18
C ASN A 369 6.72 -22.72 18.04
N GLU A 370 6.68 -24.07 18.07
CA GLU A 370 7.56 -24.88 18.91
C GLU A 370 9.04 -24.66 18.61
N GLU A 371 9.41 -24.53 17.32
CA GLU A 371 10.79 -24.27 16.90
C GLU A 371 11.34 -22.97 17.50
N LEU A 372 10.54 -21.92 17.54
CA LEU A 372 10.93 -20.63 18.09
C LEU A 372 10.85 -20.60 19.61
N SER A 373 9.85 -21.26 20.19
CA SER A 373 9.64 -21.32 21.63
C SER A 373 10.78 -22.02 22.37
N ASN A 374 11.47 -22.97 21.75
CA ASN A 374 12.65 -23.64 22.31
C ASN A 374 13.80 -22.67 22.65
N ASN A 375 13.81 -21.49 22.03
CA ASN A 375 14.84 -20.47 22.25
C ASN A 375 14.53 -19.50 23.40
N ILE A 376 13.33 -19.58 24.01
CA ILE A 376 12.91 -18.67 25.09
C ILE A 376 13.89 -18.71 26.27
N ALA A 377 14.35 -19.90 26.68
CA ALA A 377 15.30 -20.04 27.77
C ALA A 377 16.64 -19.35 27.46
N THR A 378 17.11 -19.41 26.22
CA THR A 378 18.34 -18.78 25.75
C THR A 378 18.20 -17.26 25.72
N VAL A 379 17.07 -16.75 25.22
CA VAL A 379 16.75 -15.31 25.20
C VAL A 379 16.66 -14.76 26.63
N ARG A 380 15.99 -15.48 27.54
CA ARG A 380 15.81 -15.06 28.94
C ARG A 380 17.14 -14.98 29.70
N LYS A 381 18.12 -15.80 29.35
CA LYS A 381 19.48 -15.75 29.89
C LYS A 381 20.34 -14.63 29.29
N GLY A 382 19.82 -13.87 28.32
CA GLY A 382 20.57 -12.81 27.64
C GLY A 382 21.45 -13.28 26.48
N TYR A 383 21.34 -14.53 26.06
CA TYR A 383 22.19 -15.14 25.03
C TYR A 383 21.53 -15.13 23.62
N TYR A 384 20.71 -14.13 23.33
CA TYR A 384 20.07 -13.99 22.01
C TYR A 384 21.10 -13.97 20.87
N SER A 385 22.24 -13.36 21.06
CA SER A 385 23.33 -13.30 20.08
C SER A 385 23.90 -14.66 19.68
N LEU A 386 23.78 -15.68 20.55
CA LEU A 386 24.27 -17.03 20.32
C LEU A 386 23.25 -17.92 19.59
N ILE A 387 22.01 -17.45 19.39
CA ILE A 387 21.00 -18.17 18.60
C ILE A 387 21.47 -18.21 17.14
N ASP A 388 21.14 -19.30 16.45
CA ASP A 388 21.46 -19.48 15.04
C ASP A 388 20.87 -18.38 14.15
N THR A 389 21.60 -18.02 13.11
CA THR A 389 21.29 -16.91 12.23
C THR A 389 19.91 -17.05 11.55
N ASP A 390 19.54 -18.27 11.13
CA ASP A 390 18.26 -18.56 10.52
C ASP A 390 17.11 -18.44 11.52
N VAL A 391 17.32 -18.87 12.76
CA VAL A 391 16.32 -18.74 13.82
C VAL A 391 16.09 -17.27 14.19
N LYS A 392 17.16 -16.47 14.25
CA LYS A 392 17.02 -14.99 14.44
C LYS A 392 16.19 -14.37 13.34
N LEU A 393 16.41 -14.77 12.06
CA LEU A 393 15.64 -14.28 10.92
C LEU A 393 14.19 -14.74 10.98
N LYS A 394 13.92 -15.99 11.36
CA LYS A 394 12.55 -16.48 11.56
C LYS A 394 11.82 -15.70 12.66
N ILE A 395 12.49 -15.40 13.77
CA ILE A 395 11.94 -14.58 14.86
C ILE A 395 11.58 -13.16 14.33
N LEU A 396 12.50 -12.53 13.61
CA LEU A 396 12.26 -11.21 13.03
C LEU A 396 11.15 -11.23 11.98
N ARG A 397 11.05 -12.30 11.19
CA ARG A 397 9.96 -12.49 10.23
C ARG A 397 8.60 -12.54 10.92
N GLU A 398 8.45 -13.37 11.95
CA GLU A 398 7.20 -13.46 12.73
C GLU A 398 6.81 -12.11 13.34
N LEU A 399 7.79 -11.37 13.89
CA LEU A 399 7.56 -10.02 14.39
C LEU A 399 7.09 -9.06 13.31
N VAL A 400 7.65 -9.12 12.10
CA VAL A 400 7.25 -8.30 10.97
C VAL A 400 5.86 -8.71 10.45
N GLU A 401 5.56 -10.01 10.38
CA GLU A 401 4.24 -10.51 10.00
C GLU A 401 3.15 -9.99 10.94
N GLU A 402 3.40 -9.99 12.24
CA GLU A 402 2.49 -9.40 13.23
C GLU A 402 2.41 -7.87 13.07
N ALA A 403 3.54 -7.21 12.90
CA ALA A 403 3.60 -5.74 12.73
C ALA A 403 2.84 -5.26 11.48
N ILE A 404 2.84 -6.01 10.37
CA ILE A 404 2.08 -5.68 9.16
C ILE A 404 0.58 -5.69 9.41
N THR A 405 0.09 -6.45 10.38
CA THR A 405 -1.34 -6.52 10.71
C THR A 405 -1.82 -5.30 11.49
N THR A 406 -0.92 -4.52 12.09
CA THR A 406 -1.25 -3.36 12.93
C THR A 406 -1.93 -2.22 12.16
N SER A 407 -2.77 -1.48 12.86
CA SER A 407 -3.49 -0.33 12.28
C SER A 407 -2.57 0.77 11.73
N PRO A 408 -1.49 1.18 12.43
CA PRO A 408 -0.61 2.22 11.91
C PRO A 408 0.08 1.84 10.60
N VAL A 409 0.50 0.57 10.44
CA VAL A 409 1.12 0.08 9.21
C VAL A 409 0.10 0.02 8.09
N ARG A 410 -1.10 -0.50 8.36
CA ARG A 410 -2.19 -0.58 7.37
C ARG A 410 -2.67 0.80 6.91
N GLU A 411 -2.78 1.74 7.82
CA GLU A 411 -3.13 3.13 7.49
C GLU A 411 -2.07 3.78 6.61
N LYS A 412 -0.79 3.56 6.94
CA LYS A 412 0.32 4.07 6.11
C LYS A 412 0.35 3.44 4.73
N LEU A 413 0.10 2.14 4.61
CA LEU A 413 -0.03 1.46 3.32
C LEU A 413 -1.19 2.03 2.49
N SER A 414 -2.34 2.27 3.09
CA SER A 414 -3.49 2.87 2.42
C SER A 414 -3.17 4.28 1.94
N GLU A 415 -2.54 5.10 2.78
CA GLU A 415 -2.10 6.45 2.43
C GLU A 415 -1.15 6.45 1.23
N TRP A 416 -0.16 5.54 1.20
CA TRP A 416 0.77 5.44 0.06
C TRP A 416 0.09 4.99 -1.23
N VAL A 417 -0.86 4.08 -1.15
CA VAL A 417 -1.65 3.66 -2.33
C VAL A 417 -2.44 4.85 -2.87
N ASP A 418 -3.09 5.62 -2.00
CA ASP A 418 -3.89 6.77 -2.39
C ASP A 418 -2.99 7.88 -2.99
N GLN A 419 -1.86 8.20 -2.35
CA GLN A 419 -0.88 9.17 -2.85
C GLN A 419 -0.30 8.74 -4.21
N ARG A 420 0.04 7.46 -4.38
CA ARG A 420 0.56 6.93 -5.65
C ARG A 420 -0.47 7.02 -6.76
N GLN A 421 -1.76 6.76 -6.45
CA GLN A 421 -2.85 6.90 -7.42
C GLN A 421 -3.05 8.35 -7.83
N ALA A 422 -3.01 9.29 -6.89
CA ALA A 422 -3.11 10.73 -7.16
C ALA A 422 -1.96 11.22 -8.05
N LEU A 423 -0.72 10.87 -7.72
CA LEU A 423 0.46 11.22 -8.53
C LEU A 423 0.40 10.60 -9.94
N ALA A 424 -0.09 9.36 -10.06
CA ALA A 424 -0.26 8.72 -11.35
C ALA A 424 -1.38 9.38 -12.19
N ALA A 425 -2.45 9.88 -11.56
CA ALA A 425 -3.50 10.66 -12.22
C ALA A 425 -2.95 11.99 -12.73
N THR A 426 -2.22 12.73 -11.89
CA THR A 426 -1.54 13.98 -12.28
C THR A 426 -0.57 13.77 -13.45
N LYS A 427 0.20 12.67 -13.42
CA LYS A 427 1.09 12.31 -14.54
C LYS A 427 0.31 12.06 -15.84
N ARG A 428 -0.83 11.35 -15.77
CA ARG A 428 -1.68 11.10 -16.96
C ARG A 428 -2.29 12.38 -17.50
N GLU A 429 -2.73 13.28 -16.63
CA GLU A 429 -3.31 14.56 -17.02
C GLU A 429 -2.28 15.47 -17.71
N SER A 430 -1.05 15.53 -17.17
CA SER A 430 0.04 16.28 -17.81
C SER A 430 0.39 15.73 -19.20
N PHE A 431 0.38 14.40 -19.39
CA PHE A 431 0.54 13.79 -20.72
C PHE A 431 -0.59 14.12 -21.69
N ARG A 432 -1.85 14.18 -21.22
CA ARG A 432 -2.98 14.57 -22.06
C ARG A 432 -2.84 16.01 -22.51
N LYS A 433 -2.56 16.94 -21.58
CA LYS A 433 -2.35 18.35 -21.90
C LYS A 433 -1.23 18.56 -22.93
N ALA A 434 -0.08 17.90 -22.73
CA ALA A 434 1.03 17.98 -23.67
C ALA A 434 0.67 17.43 -25.06
N LYS A 435 -0.15 16.37 -25.14
CA LYS A 435 -0.61 15.81 -26.41
C LYS A 435 -1.65 16.71 -27.11
N ASP A 436 -2.54 17.32 -26.34
CA ASP A 436 -3.57 18.22 -26.87
C ASP A 436 -2.93 19.53 -27.38
N GLU A 437 -1.89 20.03 -26.71
CA GLU A 437 -1.07 21.17 -27.17
C GLU A 437 -0.28 20.84 -28.46
N GLN A 438 0.23 19.61 -28.60
CA GLN A 438 0.88 19.18 -29.83
C GLN A 438 -0.10 19.04 -31.00
N ASN A 439 -1.30 18.52 -30.76
CA ASN A 439 -2.33 18.38 -31.80
C ASN A 439 -2.88 19.75 -32.25
N SER A 440 -3.09 20.68 -31.31
CA SER A 440 -3.54 22.04 -31.67
C SER A 440 -2.46 22.86 -32.41
N SER A 441 -1.18 22.50 -32.25
CA SER A 441 -0.09 23.12 -33.00
C SER A 441 0.07 22.52 -34.42
N ALA A 442 -0.48 21.32 -34.67
CA ALA A 442 -0.44 20.66 -35.98
C ALA A 442 -1.61 21.06 -36.90
N ASP A 443 -2.79 21.39 -36.32
CA ASP A 443 -3.97 21.83 -37.08
C ASP A 443 -3.90 23.30 -37.57
N GLY A 444 -2.91 24.07 -37.12
CA GLY A 444 -2.70 25.48 -37.52
C GLY A 444 -1.91 25.70 -38.82
N VAL A 445 -1.61 24.65 -39.61
CA VAL A 445 -0.75 24.73 -40.80
C VAL A 445 -1.48 24.34 -42.10
N GLN A 446 -2.80 24.47 -42.19
CA GLN A 446 -3.51 24.37 -43.46
C GLN A 446 -4.50 25.51 -43.58
N ASP A 447 -4.04 26.67 -44.04
CA ASP A 447 -4.61 27.53 -45.09
C ASP A 447 -3.83 28.84 -45.15
N GLY A 448 -3.26 29.12 -46.30
CA GLY A 448 -2.60 30.42 -46.55
C GLY A 448 -1.58 30.39 -47.68
N ASN A 449 -2.10 30.26 -48.91
CA ASN A 449 -1.35 30.57 -50.13
C ASN A 449 -1.12 32.07 -50.21
N GLY A 450 0.14 32.53 -50.35
CA GLY A 450 0.38 33.88 -50.81
C GLY A 450 1.60 34.58 -50.21
N SER A 451 2.61 34.75 -51.10
CA SER A 451 3.63 35.82 -51.17
C SER A 451 4.77 35.90 -50.13
N VAL A 452 5.89 35.76 -50.72
CA VAL A 452 7.30 36.14 -50.54
C VAL A 452 7.51 37.38 -49.66
N ASP A 453 8.52 37.25 -48.83
CA ASP A 453 9.53 38.20 -48.31
C ASP A 453 9.49 38.56 -46.81
N GLU A 454 10.71 38.43 -46.28
CA GLU A 454 11.31 39.05 -45.09
C GLU A 454 11.06 38.48 -43.70
N GLN A 455 12.18 38.10 -43.12
CA GLN A 455 12.65 38.15 -41.73
C GLN A 455 12.89 36.81 -41.01
N GLY A 456 14.12 36.38 -41.13
CA GLY A 456 14.75 35.21 -40.46
C GLY A 456 15.08 35.38 -38.97
N LYS A 457 14.39 36.24 -38.19
CA LYS A 457 14.66 36.37 -36.74
C LYS A 457 13.59 35.78 -35.80
N GLY A 458 12.40 35.46 -36.29
CA GLY A 458 11.32 34.93 -35.44
C GLY A 458 11.32 33.40 -35.24
N LYS A 459 12.08 32.62 -36.04
CA LYS A 459 12.14 31.16 -35.92
C LYS A 459 13.09 30.65 -34.82
N GLU A 460 14.23 31.35 -34.60
CA GLU A 460 15.18 30.95 -33.55
C GLU A 460 14.68 31.17 -32.11
N GLU A 461 13.84 32.19 -31.87
CA GLU A 461 13.27 32.42 -30.54
C GLU A 461 12.12 31.45 -30.21
N LYS A 462 11.30 31.02 -31.18
CA LYS A 462 10.26 30.01 -31.01
C LYS A 462 10.86 28.62 -30.75
N ASP A 463 11.95 28.26 -31.43
CA ASP A 463 12.64 27.00 -31.20
C ASP A 463 13.36 26.96 -29.85
N LYS A 464 13.96 28.06 -29.40
CA LYS A 464 14.58 28.15 -28.07
C LYS A 464 13.53 28.09 -26.94
N SER A 465 12.35 28.67 -27.13
CA SER A 465 11.25 28.63 -26.17
C SER A 465 10.61 27.21 -26.09
N ASN A 466 10.47 26.51 -27.19
CA ASN A 466 9.97 25.15 -27.25
C ASN A 466 10.96 24.13 -26.63
N ILE A 467 12.27 24.30 -26.85
CA ILE A 467 13.32 23.48 -26.25
C ILE A 467 13.40 23.72 -24.73
N SER A 468 13.21 24.96 -24.25
CA SER A 468 13.20 25.25 -22.82
C SER A 468 11.93 24.72 -22.12
N ARG A 469 10.75 24.78 -22.77
CA ARG A 469 9.51 24.19 -22.28
C ARG A 469 9.59 22.66 -22.19
N SER A 470 10.08 21.99 -23.24
CA SER A 470 10.24 20.54 -23.24
C SER A 470 11.23 20.05 -22.16
N LYS A 471 12.28 20.81 -21.88
CA LYS A 471 13.23 20.53 -20.79
C LYS A 471 12.60 20.70 -19.40
N THR A 472 11.72 21.69 -19.21
CA THR A 472 11.02 21.91 -17.93
C THR A 472 9.93 20.86 -17.69
N GLU A 473 9.21 20.44 -18.72
CA GLU A 473 8.24 19.35 -18.64
C GLU A 473 8.91 18.00 -18.37
N GLY A 474 10.02 17.71 -19.03
CA GLY A 474 10.85 16.52 -18.75
C GLY A 474 11.32 16.47 -17.28
N LYS A 475 11.73 17.61 -16.70
CA LYS A 475 12.09 17.72 -15.29
C LYS A 475 10.89 17.48 -14.35
N ARG A 476 9.70 18.02 -14.67
CA ARG A 476 8.46 17.77 -13.89
C ARG A 476 8.06 16.30 -13.94
N HIS A 477 8.10 15.68 -15.11
CA HIS A 477 7.81 14.26 -15.25
C HIS A 477 8.80 13.38 -14.47
N GLY A 478 10.08 13.67 -14.52
CA GLY A 478 11.10 12.99 -13.73
C GLY A 478 10.89 13.14 -12.23
N HIS A 479 10.45 14.32 -11.78
CA HIS A 479 10.14 14.58 -10.37
C HIS A 479 8.91 13.76 -9.89
N LEU A 480 7.81 13.77 -10.65
CA LEU A 480 6.61 12.97 -10.35
C LEU A 480 6.93 11.48 -10.32
N GLU A 481 7.74 10.99 -11.26
CA GLU A 481 8.17 9.60 -11.28
C GLU A 481 9.01 9.24 -10.07
N THR A 482 9.92 10.12 -9.64
CA THR A 482 10.71 9.93 -8.42
C THR A 482 9.82 9.90 -7.16
N GLN A 483 8.78 10.73 -7.11
CA GLN A 483 7.81 10.71 -6.00
C GLN A 483 7.00 9.42 -5.98
N ILE A 484 6.47 8.97 -7.12
CA ILE A 484 5.75 7.69 -7.25
C ILE A 484 6.66 6.53 -6.81
N ASP A 485 7.92 6.57 -7.19
CA ASP A 485 8.91 5.56 -6.85
C ASP A 485 9.21 5.50 -5.34
N ARG A 486 9.23 6.63 -4.66
CA ARG A 486 9.44 6.70 -3.20
C ARG A 486 8.30 6.04 -2.41
N LEU A 487 7.09 6.03 -2.97
CA LEU A 487 5.90 5.41 -2.38
C LEU A 487 5.72 3.93 -2.78
N SER A 488 6.67 3.36 -3.52
CA SER A 488 6.59 1.97 -3.96
C SER A 488 7.35 1.06 -3.00
N ILE A 489 6.65 0.07 -2.47
CA ILE A 489 7.21 -1.05 -1.71
C ILE A 489 7.47 -2.19 -2.70
N CYS A 490 8.53 -2.96 -2.48
CA CYS A 490 8.82 -4.15 -3.28
C CYS A 490 7.88 -5.30 -2.86
N SER A 491 6.68 -5.34 -3.44
CA SER A 491 5.65 -6.32 -3.10
C SER A 491 5.45 -7.43 -4.14
N SER A 492 6.17 -7.35 -5.27
CA SER A 492 6.02 -8.31 -6.36
C SER A 492 7.31 -8.41 -7.20
N PRO A 493 7.62 -9.60 -7.71
CA PRO A 493 8.75 -9.77 -8.62
C PRO A 493 8.52 -9.03 -9.94
N LEU A 494 9.59 -8.65 -10.61
CA LEU A 494 9.58 -8.05 -11.95
C LEU A 494 9.04 -9.02 -13.00
N GLY A 495 9.30 -10.31 -12.82
CA GLY A 495 8.84 -11.38 -13.69
C GLY A 495 9.48 -12.71 -13.33
N LYS A 496 9.18 -13.72 -14.16
CA LYS A 496 9.73 -15.08 -14.04
C LYS A 496 10.45 -15.47 -15.32
N ASP A 497 11.49 -16.28 -15.19
CA ASP A 497 12.20 -16.87 -16.33
C ASP A 497 11.60 -18.23 -16.75
N ARG A 498 12.28 -18.93 -17.69
CA ARG A 498 11.90 -20.27 -18.17
C ARG A 498 11.92 -21.33 -17.07
N HIS A 499 12.77 -21.17 -16.06
CA HIS A 499 12.92 -22.06 -14.91
C HIS A 499 12.03 -21.64 -13.71
N TYR A 500 11.11 -20.68 -13.92
CA TYR A 500 10.25 -20.11 -12.89
C TYR A 500 10.97 -19.33 -11.79
N ASN A 501 12.27 -19.02 -11.94
CA ASN A 501 12.98 -18.15 -11.04
C ASN A 501 12.37 -16.75 -11.06
N ARG A 502 12.23 -16.13 -9.90
CA ARG A 502 11.62 -14.81 -9.72
C ARG A 502 12.69 -13.76 -9.61
N TYR A 503 12.52 -12.63 -10.30
CA TYR A 503 13.45 -11.51 -10.33
C TYR A 503 12.92 -10.36 -9.50
N TRP A 504 13.73 -9.86 -8.54
CA TRP A 504 13.35 -8.84 -7.58
C TRP A 504 14.32 -7.66 -7.65
N PHE A 505 13.80 -6.43 -7.64
CA PHE A 505 14.62 -5.23 -7.61
C PHE A 505 14.22 -4.36 -6.43
N PHE A 506 15.08 -4.31 -5.43
CA PHE A 506 14.95 -3.44 -4.26
C PHE A 506 15.71 -2.14 -4.53
N ARG A 507 15.00 -1.08 -4.80
CA ARG A 507 15.56 0.22 -5.25
C ARG A 507 16.61 0.82 -4.31
N ARG A 508 16.47 0.58 -3.01
CA ARG A 508 17.37 1.10 -1.97
C ARG A 508 18.63 0.27 -1.83
N GLU A 509 18.63 -0.95 -2.32
CA GLU A 509 19.76 -1.88 -2.25
C GLU A 509 20.62 -1.85 -3.54
N GLY A 510 19.99 -1.70 -4.69
CA GLY A 510 20.64 -1.53 -5.97
C GLY A 510 21.15 -2.82 -6.63
N ARG A 511 20.85 -4.01 -6.08
CA ARG A 511 21.10 -5.32 -6.72
C ARG A 511 19.84 -5.87 -7.37
N LEU A 512 20.00 -6.67 -8.41
CA LEU A 512 18.92 -7.46 -8.99
C LEU A 512 18.98 -8.87 -8.42
N PHE A 513 18.05 -9.19 -7.50
CA PHE A 513 17.98 -10.49 -6.85
C PHE A 513 17.19 -11.48 -7.69
N VAL A 514 17.60 -12.74 -7.61
CA VAL A 514 16.97 -13.88 -8.27
C VAL A 514 16.65 -14.93 -7.21
N GLU A 515 15.39 -15.25 -7.10
CA GLU A 515 14.84 -16.27 -6.21
C GLU A 515 14.54 -17.53 -7.03
N SER A 516 14.99 -18.68 -6.59
CA SER A 516 14.67 -19.97 -7.23
C SER A 516 13.17 -20.27 -7.20
N ALA A 517 12.72 -21.15 -8.09
CA ALA A 517 11.31 -21.51 -8.20
C ALA A 517 10.72 -22.07 -6.89
N ASP A 518 11.53 -22.79 -6.11
CA ASP A 518 11.18 -23.38 -4.81
C ASP A 518 11.40 -22.43 -3.62
N SER A 519 11.86 -21.21 -3.86
CA SER A 519 12.19 -20.17 -2.85
C SER A 519 13.31 -20.57 -1.87
N ARG A 520 14.06 -21.63 -2.14
CA ARG A 520 15.14 -22.10 -1.25
C ARG A 520 16.47 -21.47 -1.53
N GLU A 521 16.70 -21.03 -2.76
CA GLU A 521 17.97 -20.46 -3.16
C GLU A 521 17.78 -19.04 -3.69
N TRP A 522 18.72 -18.19 -3.30
CA TRP A 522 18.80 -16.81 -3.74
C TRP A 522 20.19 -16.50 -4.27
N GLY A 523 20.21 -15.68 -5.30
CA GLY A 523 21.41 -15.07 -5.83
C GLY A 523 21.12 -13.66 -6.31
N TYR A 524 22.13 -12.98 -6.83
CA TYR A 524 21.94 -11.64 -7.35
C TYR A 524 22.92 -11.30 -8.47
N TYR A 525 22.58 -10.24 -9.21
CA TYR A 525 23.47 -9.55 -10.14
C TYR A 525 23.81 -8.19 -9.55
N SER A 526 25.10 -7.80 -9.63
CA SER A 526 25.65 -6.60 -9.00
C SER A 526 26.26 -5.62 -9.97
N THR A 527 26.49 -6.03 -11.22
CA THR A 527 27.11 -5.21 -12.24
C THR A 527 26.20 -4.95 -13.44
N LYS A 528 26.48 -3.90 -14.17
CA LYS A 528 25.74 -3.56 -15.39
C LYS A 528 25.98 -4.57 -16.51
N GLU A 529 27.19 -5.07 -16.61
CA GLU A 529 27.60 -6.08 -17.58
C GLU A 529 26.83 -7.39 -17.39
N GLU A 530 26.62 -7.80 -16.12
CA GLU A 530 25.76 -8.94 -15.77
C GLU A 530 24.30 -8.70 -16.17
N LEU A 531 23.77 -7.49 -15.96
CA LEU A 531 22.42 -7.12 -16.37
C LEU A 531 22.27 -7.21 -17.91
N ASP A 532 23.23 -6.68 -18.66
CA ASP A 532 23.21 -6.70 -20.12
C ASP A 532 23.33 -8.13 -20.66
N ALA A 533 24.19 -8.95 -20.06
CA ALA A 533 24.33 -10.36 -20.37
C ALA A 533 23.04 -11.15 -20.05
N LEU A 534 22.41 -10.88 -18.90
CA LEU A 534 21.11 -11.45 -18.56
C LEU A 534 20.07 -11.11 -19.62
N MET A 535 19.93 -9.82 -19.96
CA MET A 535 18.94 -9.36 -20.93
C MET A 535 19.13 -9.96 -22.32
N SER A 536 20.38 -10.24 -22.70
CA SER A 536 20.72 -10.88 -23.96
C SER A 536 20.44 -12.39 -23.97
N SER A 537 20.42 -13.03 -22.79
CA SER A 537 20.18 -14.48 -22.62
C SER A 537 18.69 -14.85 -22.52
N LEU A 538 17.78 -13.87 -22.48
CA LEU A 538 16.34 -14.12 -22.35
C LEU A 538 15.73 -14.52 -23.69
N ASN A 539 14.93 -15.61 -23.67
CA ASN A 539 14.21 -16.07 -24.85
C ASN A 539 12.94 -15.25 -25.08
N LEU A 540 12.91 -14.48 -26.18
CA LEU A 540 11.78 -13.62 -26.54
C LEU A 540 10.56 -14.39 -27.08
N ASN A 541 10.72 -15.64 -27.47
CA ASN A 541 9.61 -16.49 -27.91
C ASN A 541 8.77 -16.95 -26.71
N GLY A 542 9.39 -17.09 -25.53
CA GLY A 542 8.70 -17.46 -24.29
C GLY A 542 7.86 -16.33 -23.70
N ILE A 543 6.60 -16.59 -23.33
CA ILE A 543 5.68 -15.59 -22.76
C ILE A 543 6.25 -14.98 -21.48
N ARG A 544 6.80 -15.80 -20.59
CA ARG A 544 7.33 -15.36 -19.27
C ARG A 544 8.58 -14.50 -19.43
N GLU A 545 9.59 -14.95 -20.18
CA GLU A 545 10.83 -14.21 -20.38
C GLU A 545 10.62 -12.94 -21.23
N ARG A 546 9.68 -12.96 -22.16
CA ARG A 546 9.23 -11.74 -22.87
C ARG A 546 8.61 -10.71 -21.91
N ALA A 547 7.80 -11.17 -20.95
CA ALA A 547 7.23 -10.29 -19.94
C ALA A 547 8.31 -9.75 -18.98
N LEU A 548 9.24 -10.60 -18.54
CA LEU A 548 10.40 -10.21 -17.73
C LEU A 548 11.24 -9.17 -18.46
N LYS A 549 11.61 -9.43 -19.73
CA LYS A 549 12.41 -8.48 -20.51
C LYS A 549 11.74 -7.12 -20.65
N ARG A 550 10.44 -7.07 -20.92
CA ARG A 550 9.70 -5.80 -20.98
C ARG A 550 9.77 -5.01 -19.67
N GLN A 551 9.76 -5.69 -18.52
CA GLN A 551 9.89 -5.01 -17.23
C GLN A 551 11.34 -4.56 -16.99
N LEU A 552 12.33 -5.37 -17.35
CA LEU A 552 13.73 -5.01 -17.28
C LEU A 552 14.05 -3.82 -18.20
N ASP A 553 13.59 -3.83 -19.46
CA ASP A 553 13.73 -2.71 -20.41
C ASP A 553 13.13 -1.42 -19.85
N LYS A 554 11.91 -1.50 -19.26
CA LYS A 554 11.23 -0.35 -18.65
C LYS A 554 12.02 0.24 -17.48
N LEU A 555 12.71 -0.59 -16.71
CA LEU A 555 13.46 -0.18 -15.52
C LEU A 555 14.96 -0.12 -15.76
N TYR A 556 15.44 -0.38 -16.99
CA TYR A 556 16.86 -0.53 -17.30
C TYR A 556 17.72 0.62 -16.79
N SER A 557 17.35 1.85 -17.11
CA SER A 557 18.11 3.03 -16.67
C SER A 557 18.15 3.15 -15.12
N LYS A 558 17.06 2.77 -14.43
CA LYS A 558 17.01 2.81 -12.98
C LYS A 558 17.87 1.73 -12.34
N ILE A 559 17.82 0.51 -12.88
CA ILE A 559 18.61 -0.63 -12.40
C ILE A 559 20.09 -0.38 -12.69
N SER A 560 20.44 0.00 -13.92
CA SER A 560 21.83 0.28 -14.32
C SER A 560 22.47 1.38 -13.45
N ASN A 561 21.78 2.51 -13.25
CA ASN A 561 22.28 3.59 -12.40
C ASN A 561 22.45 3.15 -10.93
N ALA A 562 21.56 2.30 -10.43
CA ALA A 562 21.66 1.77 -9.07
C ALA A 562 22.85 0.81 -8.91
N LEU A 563 23.06 -0.07 -9.88
CA LEU A 563 24.22 -0.99 -9.94
C LEU A 563 25.53 -0.20 -9.99
N GLU A 564 25.64 0.79 -10.87
CA GLU A 564 26.84 1.63 -11.00
C GLU A 564 27.13 2.42 -9.72
N LYS A 565 26.09 3.00 -9.09
CA LYS A 565 26.22 3.71 -7.82
C LYS A 565 26.75 2.78 -6.74
N ARG A 566 26.16 1.59 -6.62
CA ARG A 566 26.57 0.59 -5.63
C ARG A 566 28.00 0.11 -5.88
N SER A 567 28.38 -0.16 -7.13
CA SER A 567 29.74 -0.54 -7.49
C SER A 567 30.76 0.49 -7.00
N LYS A 568 30.50 1.78 -7.21
CA LYS A 568 31.34 2.88 -6.72
C LYS A 568 31.41 2.92 -5.18
N GLU A 569 30.27 2.70 -4.50
CA GLU A 569 30.20 2.67 -3.03
C GLU A 569 31.00 1.47 -2.47
N ILE A 570 30.90 0.29 -3.08
CA ILE A 570 31.67 -0.91 -2.69
C ILE A 570 33.15 -0.68 -2.90
N THR A 571 33.56 -0.17 -4.08
CA THR A 571 34.97 0.13 -4.35
C THR A 571 35.55 1.13 -3.35
N HIS A 572 34.78 2.18 -3.02
CA HIS A 572 35.19 3.15 -2.00
C HIS A 572 35.30 2.50 -0.61
N LYS A 573 34.36 1.62 -0.26
CA LYS A 573 34.39 0.89 1.01
C LYS A 573 35.60 -0.03 1.12
N LEU A 574 35.91 -0.79 0.07
CA LEU A 574 37.09 -1.67 0.01
C LEU A 574 38.39 -0.88 0.13
N LEU A 575 38.50 0.27 -0.55
CA LEU A 575 39.67 1.15 -0.41
C LEU A 575 39.84 1.68 1.01
N LEU A 576 38.74 1.99 1.70
CA LEU A 576 38.78 2.40 3.10
C LEU A 576 39.20 1.24 4.02
N GLU A 577 38.69 0.03 3.81
CA GLU A 577 39.07 -1.16 4.58
C GLU A 577 40.54 -1.51 4.38
N GLU A 578 41.03 -1.46 3.15
CA GLU A 578 42.42 -1.68 2.82
C GLU A 578 43.32 -0.61 3.45
N ALA A 579 42.89 0.66 3.45
CA ALA A 579 43.62 1.75 4.11
C ALA A 579 43.70 1.56 5.65
N VAL A 580 42.69 0.93 6.26
CA VAL A 580 42.72 0.57 7.70
C VAL A 580 43.72 -0.55 7.96
N LEU A 581 43.76 -1.58 7.10
CA LEU A 581 44.66 -2.73 7.23
C LEU A 581 46.13 -2.35 6.98
N ARG A 582 46.40 -1.43 6.04
CA ARG A 582 47.77 -0.98 5.70
C ARG A 582 48.40 -0.04 6.72
N ARG A 583 47.65 0.46 7.71
CA ARG A 583 48.20 1.35 8.73
C ARG A 583 49.11 0.59 9.66
N SER A 584 50.39 0.85 9.50
CA SER A 584 51.42 0.40 10.40
C SER A 584 51.18 0.92 11.81
N THR A 585 51.51 0.13 12.84
CA THR A 585 51.48 0.43 14.27
C THR A 585 52.29 1.68 14.69
N ARG A 586 53.04 2.30 13.75
CA ARG A 586 53.86 3.52 13.99
C ARG A 586 53.07 4.85 13.91
N VAL A 587 51.81 4.85 13.47
CA VAL A 587 51.05 6.11 13.35
C VAL A 587 50.17 6.30 14.58
N ARG A 588 50.42 7.34 15.38
CA ARG A 588 49.66 7.75 16.57
C ARG A 588 48.26 8.34 16.27
N ALA A 589 47.81 8.34 15.01
CA ALA A 589 46.46 8.81 14.67
C ALA A 589 45.41 7.76 15.07
N GLN A 590 44.28 8.22 15.60
CA GLN A 590 43.14 7.32 15.92
C GLN A 590 42.81 6.40 14.72
N PRO A 591 42.60 5.09 14.97
CA PRO A 591 42.27 4.17 13.92
C PRO A 591 40.95 4.64 13.23
N ARG A 592 40.96 4.70 11.92
CA ARG A 592 39.69 4.90 11.16
C ARG A 592 38.80 3.70 11.40
N ASP A 593 37.52 3.99 11.57
CA ASP A 593 36.53 2.95 11.77
C ASP A 593 36.48 2.00 10.58
N ASN A 594 36.44 0.70 10.85
CA ASN A 594 36.23 -0.30 9.80
C ASN A 594 34.79 -0.21 9.30
N PRO A 595 34.54 0.07 8.01
CA PRO A 595 33.20 0.17 7.44
C PRO A 595 32.33 -1.08 7.63
N SER A 596 32.95 -2.28 7.69
CA SER A 596 32.22 -3.53 7.96
C SER A 596 31.67 -3.65 9.37
N MET A 597 32.16 -2.81 10.30
CA MET A 597 31.71 -2.76 11.69
C MET A 597 30.82 -1.54 11.97
N ALA A 598 30.36 -0.85 10.93
CA ALA A 598 29.54 0.35 11.06
C ALA A 598 28.23 0.10 11.84
N PHE A 599 27.65 -1.09 11.71
CA PHE A 599 26.44 -1.51 12.43
C PHE A 599 26.60 -1.49 13.97
N LEU A 600 27.80 -1.67 14.49
CA LEU A 600 28.07 -1.59 15.95
C LEU A 600 27.93 -0.16 16.49
N LYS A 601 28.12 0.84 15.61
CA LYS A 601 27.98 2.26 15.92
C LYS A 601 26.62 2.83 15.49
N TYR A 602 25.66 1.96 15.17
CA TYR A 602 24.33 2.40 14.82
C TYR A 602 23.69 3.18 15.95
N VAL A 603 23.23 4.38 15.64
CA VAL A 603 22.47 5.25 16.55
C VAL A 603 21.15 5.58 15.89
N ASN A 604 20.07 5.33 16.57
CA ASN A 604 18.74 5.65 16.08
C ASN A 604 18.46 7.15 16.24
N LYS A 605 18.64 7.90 15.15
CA LYS A 605 18.46 9.36 15.12
C LYS A 605 17.00 9.82 15.17
N TRP A 606 16.05 8.90 15.07
CA TRP A 606 14.61 9.22 15.03
C TRP A 606 13.90 8.93 16.34
N LYS A 607 14.60 8.46 17.34
CA LYS A 607 14.04 8.12 18.65
C LYS A 607 13.72 9.36 19.50
N ASP A 608 14.46 10.44 19.28
CA ASP A 608 14.41 11.68 20.09
C ASP A 608 13.56 12.79 19.45
N ASN A 609 12.83 12.48 18.37
CA ASN A 609 11.92 13.42 17.68
C ASN A 609 10.47 12.99 17.95
#